data_e4631e9d38d5ea53e9b4c0ba90133bdf
#
_entry.id   e4631e9d38d5ea53e9b4c0ba90133bdf
#
_cell.length_a   1.000
_cell.length_b   1.000
_cell.length_c   1.000
_cell.angle_alpha   90.00
_cell.angle_beta   90.00
_cell.angle_gamma   90.00
#
_symmetry.space_group_name_H-M   'P 1'
#
loop_
_entity.id
_entity.type
_entity.pdbx_description
1 polymer ?
#
loop_
_entity_poly.entity_id
_entity_poly.type
_entity_poly.pdbx_seq_one_letter_code
_entity_poly.pdbx_strand_id
1 'polypeptide(L)'
;MYRPSRKPRRFDFPPGKSVAGKYHIERPLGSGWEGEVYVIVERNTGIRRAAKFYYPHRDPMGKAAITYARKLDALRHCPILMQYHHQEIAYVRKRKVVVVISELVEGQKLSEFLTTQPDGRLSAFEALHVLYALARGIAPIHARGEYHGDIHDDNIMIRRQGITFEVKLLDFFDLGRPTHAKIHKDVLNLVQVFHGLVGGRTTYKDQPKVVKDVISGLKDSLILERFQSAGDIHRHLETLEW
;
A
#
# COMPACT_ATOMS: atom_id res chain seq x y z
N MET A 1 37.16 -4.69 -3.86
CA MET A 1 36.89 -4.09 -2.52
C MET A 1 35.48 -3.53 -2.51
N TYR A 2 34.53 -4.20 -1.86
CA TYR A 2 33.15 -3.74 -1.68
C TYR A 2 33.17 -2.65 -0.60
N ARG A 3 32.93 -1.38 -0.99
CA ARG A 3 32.71 -0.31 -0.02
C ARG A 3 31.32 -0.50 0.59
N PRO A 4 31.18 -0.63 1.93
CA PRO A 4 29.87 -0.70 2.54
C PRO A 4 29.10 0.58 2.22
N SER A 5 27.88 0.44 1.70
CA SER A 5 27.01 1.58 1.41
C SER A 5 26.77 2.36 2.70
N ARG A 6 27.23 3.62 2.75
CA ARG A 6 26.85 4.53 3.84
C ARG A 6 25.33 4.52 3.95
N LYS A 7 24.82 4.17 5.14
CA LYS A 7 23.37 4.27 5.45
C LYS A 7 22.86 5.64 4.95
N PRO A 8 21.69 5.70 4.31
CA PRO A 8 21.14 6.95 3.83
C PRO A 8 21.08 7.95 4.99
N ARG A 9 21.56 9.18 4.75
CA ARG A 9 21.50 10.24 5.76
C ARG A 9 20.02 10.62 5.92
N ARG A 10 19.41 10.19 7.00
CA ARG A 10 18.03 10.50 7.35
C ARG A 10 17.81 12.01 7.45
N PHE A 11 16.61 12.43 7.17
CA PHE A 11 16.17 13.81 7.41
C PHE A 11 15.91 14.05 8.88
N ASP A 12 15.23 13.11 9.55
CA ASP A 12 14.89 13.14 10.98
C ASP A 12 14.31 14.51 11.37
N PHE A 13 13.27 14.95 10.66
CA PHE A 13 12.69 16.25 10.91
C PHE A 13 11.96 16.30 12.25
N PRO A 14 12.27 17.28 13.11
CA PRO A 14 11.53 17.45 14.35
C PRO A 14 10.14 18.04 14.08
N PRO A 15 9.16 17.81 14.99
CA PRO A 15 7.88 18.50 14.97
C PRO A 15 8.07 20.03 14.91
N GLY A 16 7.14 20.71 14.22
CA GLY A 16 7.20 22.17 14.02
C GLY A 16 8.13 22.67 12.91
N LYS A 17 9.00 21.80 12.34
CA LYS A 17 9.86 22.20 11.23
C LYS A 17 9.04 22.67 10.02
N SER A 18 9.38 23.88 9.52
CA SER A 18 8.74 24.43 8.32
C SER A 18 9.18 23.71 7.05
N VAL A 19 8.21 23.48 6.16
CA VAL A 19 8.38 22.86 4.85
C VAL A 19 7.74 23.73 3.79
N ALA A 20 8.49 24.07 2.74
CA ALA A 20 8.03 24.87 1.61
C ALA A 20 7.31 26.19 1.98
N GLY A 21 7.53 26.72 3.18
CA GLY A 21 6.86 27.93 3.68
C GLY A 21 5.38 27.77 4.05
N LYS A 22 4.72 26.73 3.57
CA LYS A 22 3.27 26.49 3.69
C LYS A 22 2.87 25.50 4.78
N TYR A 23 3.78 24.57 5.13
CA TYR A 23 3.50 23.46 6.03
C TYR A 23 4.44 23.45 7.21
N HIS A 24 4.06 22.72 8.24
CA HIS A 24 4.97 22.28 9.30
C HIS A 24 4.84 20.78 9.52
N ILE A 25 5.95 20.15 9.91
CA ILE A 25 5.98 18.73 10.29
C ILE A 25 5.20 18.56 11.60
N GLU A 26 4.28 17.61 11.64
CA GLU A 26 3.62 17.20 12.88
C GLU A 26 4.35 16.01 13.52
N ARG A 27 4.54 14.93 12.76
CA ARG A 27 5.20 13.70 13.22
C ARG A 27 5.67 12.84 12.05
N PRO A 28 6.63 11.93 12.26
CA PRO A 28 6.94 10.92 11.26
C PRO A 28 5.82 9.90 11.12
N LEU A 29 5.64 9.34 9.91
CA LEU A 29 4.81 8.18 9.60
C LEU A 29 5.64 6.93 9.32
N GLY A 30 6.82 7.10 8.71
CA GLY A 30 7.70 5.99 8.40
C GLY A 30 8.90 6.41 7.55
N SER A 31 9.81 5.47 7.34
CA SER A 31 10.96 5.66 6.47
C SER A 31 11.27 4.38 5.70
N GLY A 32 11.67 4.53 4.45
CA GLY A 32 12.01 3.43 3.56
C GLY A 32 13.28 3.69 2.74
N TRP A 33 13.48 2.88 1.73
CA TRP A 33 14.61 2.98 0.82
C TRP A 33 14.67 4.30 0.05
N GLU A 34 13.53 4.81 -0.37
CA GLU A 34 13.44 6.00 -1.23
C GLU A 34 13.43 7.31 -0.46
N GLY A 35 12.92 7.30 0.78
CA GLY A 35 12.71 8.52 1.53
C GLY A 35 12.04 8.31 2.88
N GLU A 36 11.53 9.40 3.42
CA GLU A 36 10.80 9.46 4.68
C GLU A 36 9.43 10.08 4.48
N VAL A 37 8.44 9.56 5.20
CA VAL A 37 7.07 10.05 5.16
C VAL A 37 6.70 10.69 6.49
N TYR A 38 6.08 11.85 6.43
CA TYR A 38 5.66 12.63 7.58
C TYR A 38 4.20 13.05 7.48
N VAL A 39 3.54 13.22 8.60
CA VAL A 39 2.35 14.05 8.68
C VAL A 39 2.81 15.50 8.65
N ILE A 40 2.25 16.25 7.73
CA ILE A 40 2.41 17.70 7.64
C ILE A 40 1.06 18.38 7.86
N VAL A 41 1.11 19.59 8.41
CA VAL A 41 -0.08 20.42 8.61
C VAL A 41 0.07 21.71 7.83
N GLU A 42 -0.94 22.01 7.02
CA GLU A 42 -1.00 23.26 6.27
C GLU A 42 -1.27 24.44 7.21
N ARG A 43 -0.41 25.48 7.15
CA ARG A 43 -0.42 26.56 8.15
C ARG A 43 -1.71 27.36 8.19
N ASN A 44 -2.30 27.62 7.03
CA ASN A 44 -3.47 28.50 6.93
C ASN A 44 -4.78 27.78 7.24
N THR A 45 -4.88 26.49 6.92
CA THR A 45 -6.12 25.72 7.01
C THR A 45 -6.15 24.74 8.17
N GLY A 46 -4.99 24.36 8.70
CA GLY A 46 -4.86 23.28 9.69
C GLY A 46 -5.05 21.88 9.08
N ILE A 47 -5.18 21.76 7.75
CA ILE A 47 -5.42 20.47 7.09
C ILE A 47 -4.17 19.61 7.17
N ARG A 48 -4.35 18.36 7.61
CA ARG A 48 -3.32 17.34 7.68
C ARG A 48 -3.16 16.63 6.35
N ARG A 49 -1.90 16.35 5.97
CA ARG A 49 -1.53 15.61 4.76
C ARG A 49 -0.39 14.65 5.06
N ALA A 50 -0.21 13.64 4.20
CA ALA A 50 1.03 12.88 4.16
C ALA A 50 2.02 13.54 3.19
N ALA A 51 3.31 13.55 3.55
CA ALA A 51 4.37 14.10 2.72
C ALA A 51 5.54 13.12 2.64
N LYS A 52 5.82 12.60 1.43
CA LYS A 52 6.97 11.72 1.16
C LYS A 52 8.13 12.58 0.66
N PHE A 53 9.21 12.62 1.44
CA PHE A 53 10.46 13.32 1.15
C PHE A 53 11.43 12.34 0.51
N TYR A 54 11.74 12.51 -0.77
CA TYR A 54 12.67 11.63 -1.46
C TYR A 54 14.12 11.96 -1.13
N TYR A 55 14.93 10.93 -0.84
CA TYR A 55 16.35 11.13 -0.60
C TYR A 55 17.06 11.60 -1.88
N PRO A 56 17.80 12.73 -1.86
CA PRO A 56 18.48 13.27 -3.06
C PRO A 56 19.50 12.31 -3.70
N HIS A 57 20.01 11.34 -2.95
CA HIS A 57 20.93 10.34 -3.48
C HIS A 57 20.21 9.15 -4.15
N ARG A 58 18.92 8.99 -3.91
CA ARG A 58 18.06 7.94 -4.51
C ARG A 58 17.28 8.48 -5.70
N ASP A 59 16.88 9.73 -5.62
CA ASP A 59 16.16 10.43 -6.69
C ASP A 59 16.79 11.80 -6.99
N PRO A 60 18.03 11.82 -7.51
CA PRO A 60 18.78 13.07 -7.70
C PRO A 60 18.13 14.03 -8.68
N MET A 61 17.33 13.54 -9.61
CA MET A 61 16.62 14.34 -10.62
C MET A 61 15.11 14.44 -10.37
N GLY A 62 14.59 13.86 -9.30
CA GLY A 62 13.16 13.84 -9.01
C GLY A 62 12.33 12.95 -9.95
N LYS A 63 12.97 12.04 -10.71
CA LYS A 63 12.27 11.19 -11.69
C LYS A 63 11.35 10.18 -11.04
N ALA A 64 11.80 9.53 -9.95
CA ALA A 64 10.99 8.57 -9.22
C ALA A 64 9.74 9.25 -8.64
N ALA A 65 9.91 10.41 -8.00
CA ALA A 65 8.80 11.21 -7.47
C ALA A 65 7.80 11.63 -8.56
N ILE A 66 8.30 12.04 -9.75
CA ILE A 66 7.44 12.44 -10.88
C ILE A 66 6.67 11.22 -11.42
N THR A 67 7.35 10.09 -11.62
CA THR A 67 6.71 8.86 -12.13
C THR A 67 5.63 8.38 -11.16
N TYR A 68 5.94 8.37 -9.87
CA TYR A 68 5.00 8.02 -8.82
C TYR A 68 3.76 8.93 -8.81
N ALA A 69 3.95 10.25 -8.85
CA ALA A 69 2.87 11.21 -8.89
C ALA A 69 1.97 11.05 -10.13
N ARG A 70 2.57 10.85 -11.31
CA ARG A 70 1.83 10.61 -12.57
C ARG A 70 0.99 9.34 -12.51
N LYS A 71 1.53 8.26 -11.95
CA LYS A 71 0.81 6.99 -11.80
C LYS A 71 -0.38 7.14 -10.85
N LEU A 72 -0.20 7.79 -9.69
CA LEU A 72 -1.29 8.07 -8.76
C LEU A 72 -2.38 8.95 -9.41
N ASP A 73 -2.00 9.98 -10.17
CA ASP A 73 -2.97 10.85 -10.86
C ASP A 73 -3.73 10.09 -11.95
N ALA A 74 -3.07 9.26 -12.73
CA ALA A 74 -3.72 8.41 -13.74
C ALA A 74 -4.75 7.44 -13.14
N LEU A 75 -4.51 6.99 -11.90
CA LEU A 75 -5.37 6.08 -11.16
C LEU A 75 -6.23 6.77 -10.08
N ARG A 76 -6.36 8.10 -10.12
CA ARG A 76 -7.11 8.89 -9.13
C ARG A 76 -8.58 8.46 -8.95
N HIS A 77 -9.15 7.78 -9.95
CA HIS A 77 -10.50 7.23 -9.90
C HIS A 77 -10.58 5.85 -9.20
N CYS A 78 -9.46 5.32 -8.70
CA CYS A 78 -9.41 4.08 -7.94
C CYS A 78 -9.32 4.43 -6.44
N PRO A 79 -10.45 4.43 -5.71
CA PRO A 79 -10.51 4.95 -4.34
C PRO A 79 -9.70 4.13 -3.33
N ILE A 80 -9.31 2.92 -3.68
CA ILE A 80 -8.43 2.09 -2.85
C ILE A 80 -7.02 2.67 -2.71
N LEU A 81 -6.60 3.51 -3.67
CA LEU A 81 -5.30 4.14 -3.64
C LEU A 81 -5.34 5.45 -2.85
N MET A 82 -4.26 5.74 -2.14
CA MET A 82 -4.11 7.07 -1.56
C MET A 82 -4.09 8.13 -2.67
N GLN A 83 -4.77 9.26 -2.43
CA GLN A 83 -4.90 10.30 -3.44
C GLN A 83 -3.67 11.22 -3.45
N TYR A 84 -3.10 11.41 -4.65
CA TYR A 84 -2.09 12.42 -4.90
C TYR A 84 -2.72 13.82 -4.88
N HIS A 85 -2.07 14.79 -4.23
CA HIS A 85 -2.49 16.18 -4.27
C HIS A 85 -1.57 17.02 -5.16
N HIS A 86 -0.31 17.17 -4.77
CA HIS A 86 0.67 17.94 -5.55
C HIS A 86 2.11 17.65 -5.10
N GLN A 87 3.06 18.24 -5.80
CA GLN A 87 4.47 18.22 -5.42
C GLN A 87 4.92 19.57 -4.90
N GLU A 88 5.84 19.53 -3.94
CA GLU A 88 6.56 20.69 -3.43
C GLU A 88 8.06 20.47 -3.54
N ILE A 89 8.81 21.57 -3.45
CA ILE A 89 10.26 21.55 -3.35
C ILE A 89 10.65 22.08 -1.99
N ALA A 90 11.34 21.25 -1.23
CA ALA A 90 11.96 21.66 0.02
C ALA A 90 13.48 21.75 -0.15
N TYR A 91 14.10 22.66 0.59
CA TYR A 91 15.56 22.74 0.66
C TYR A 91 16.03 22.21 2.02
N VAL A 92 16.77 21.10 1.98
CA VAL A 92 17.30 20.46 3.18
C VAL A 92 18.82 20.46 3.09
N ARG A 93 19.50 21.12 4.06
CA ARG A 93 20.96 21.24 4.05
C ARG A 93 21.51 21.74 2.70
N LYS A 94 20.85 22.77 2.14
CA LYS A 94 21.13 23.38 0.81
C LYS A 94 20.94 22.47 -0.40
N ARG A 95 20.33 21.30 -0.23
CA ARG A 95 19.97 20.37 -1.33
C ARG A 95 18.50 20.45 -1.62
N LYS A 96 18.16 20.46 -2.91
CA LYS A 96 16.79 20.34 -3.39
C LYS A 96 16.27 18.95 -3.07
N VAL A 97 15.08 18.87 -2.45
CA VAL A 97 14.36 17.63 -2.12
C VAL A 97 12.97 17.75 -2.72
N VAL A 98 12.59 16.77 -3.52
CA VAL A 98 11.21 16.66 -4.01
C VAL A 98 10.36 16.07 -2.92
N VAL A 99 9.19 16.67 -2.68
CA VAL A 99 8.20 16.25 -1.70
C VAL A 99 6.90 15.96 -2.42
N VAL A 100 6.42 14.74 -2.33
CA VAL A 100 5.09 14.36 -2.83
C VAL A 100 4.10 14.48 -1.68
N ILE A 101 3.06 15.29 -1.89
CA ILE A 101 1.99 15.52 -0.91
C ILE A 101 0.76 14.75 -1.36
N SER A 102 0.21 13.97 -0.44
CA SER A 102 -0.91 13.08 -0.68
C SER A 102 -1.91 13.12 0.49
N GLU A 103 -3.01 12.42 0.30
CA GLU A 103 -3.97 12.10 1.35
C GLU A 103 -3.25 11.51 2.58
N LEU A 104 -3.63 11.97 3.77
CA LEU A 104 -3.29 11.28 5.00
C LEU A 104 -4.34 10.19 5.21
N VAL A 105 -3.96 8.95 4.94
CA VAL A 105 -4.84 7.80 5.09
C VAL A 105 -5.06 7.51 6.58
N GLU A 106 -6.32 7.42 6.98
CA GLU A 106 -6.72 7.02 8.32
C GLU A 106 -6.68 5.49 8.50
N GLY A 107 -6.55 5.05 9.75
CA GLY A 107 -6.46 3.63 10.11
C GLY A 107 -5.06 3.25 10.55
N GLN A 108 -4.76 1.97 10.51
CA GLN A 108 -3.46 1.40 10.87
C GLN A 108 -3.01 0.41 9.77
N LYS A 109 -1.75 0.07 9.74
CA LYS A 109 -1.26 -0.96 8.82
C LYS A 109 -1.91 -2.30 9.13
N LEU A 110 -2.15 -3.10 8.11
CA LEU A 110 -2.75 -4.43 8.28
C LEU A 110 -1.89 -5.32 9.17
N SER A 111 -0.56 -5.24 9.06
CA SER A 111 0.38 -5.93 9.95
C SER A 111 0.18 -5.56 11.43
N GLU A 112 0.04 -4.27 11.73
CA GLU A 112 -0.23 -3.77 13.09
C GLU A 112 -1.63 -4.17 13.56
N PHE A 113 -2.64 -4.07 12.68
CA PHE A 113 -4.02 -4.47 12.97
C PHE A 113 -4.10 -5.93 13.40
N LEU A 114 -3.40 -6.83 12.71
CA LEU A 114 -3.38 -8.25 13.05
C LEU A 114 -2.82 -8.51 14.46
N THR A 115 -1.82 -7.75 14.89
CA THR A 115 -1.28 -7.93 16.27
C THR A 115 -2.30 -7.64 17.37
N THR A 116 -3.35 -6.88 17.07
CA THR A 116 -4.42 -6.54 18.00
C THR A 116 -5.59 -7.54 17.98
N GLN A 117 -5.59 -8.48 17.01
CA GLN A 117 -6.65 -9.47 16.89
C GLN A 117 -6.35 -10.72 17.75
N PRO A 118 -7.38 -11.46 18.16
CA PRO A 118 -7.18 -12.74 18.85
C PRO A 118 -6.29 -13.69 18.03
N ASP A 119 -5.29 -14.27 18.66
CA ASP A 119 -4.30 -15.16 18.03
C ASP A 119 -3.54 -14.54 16.84
N GLY A 120 -3.53 -13.19 16.71
CA GLY A 120 -2.86 -12.49 15.62
C GLY A 120 -3.49 -12.73 14.24
N ARG A 121 -4.78 -13.11 14.19
CA ARG A 121 -5.48 -13.47 12.95
C ARG A 121 -6.93 -13.01 12.95
N LEU A 122 -7.55 -13.05 11.78
CA LEU A 122 -8.97 -12.86 11.59
C LEU A 122 -9.71 -14.22 11.52
N SER A 123 -10.99 -14.22 11.85
CA SER A 123 -11.88 -15.32 11.48
C SER A 123 -11.95 -15.48 9.95
N ALA A 124 -12.32 -16.66 9.46
CA ALA A 124 -12.49 -16.91 8.04
C ALA A 124 -13.45 -15.91 7.40
N PHE A 125 -14.54 -15.59 8.08
CA PHE A 125 -15.54 -14.61 7.63
C PHE A 125 -14.95 -13.20 7.49
N GLU A 126 -14.27 -12.69 8.51
CA GLU A 126 -13.64 -11.37 8.48
C GLU A 126 -12.53 -11.28 7.42
N ALA A 127 -11.72 -12.32 7.31
CA ALA A 127 -10.64 -12.38 6.31
C ALA A 127 -11.19 -12.34 4.88
N LEU A 128 -12.31 -13.01 4.59
CA LEU A 128 -12.98 -12.95 3.30
C LEU A 128 -13.53 -11.55 3.01
N HIS A 129 -14.04 -10.83 4.01
CA HIS A 129 -14.48 -9.44 3.84
C HIS A 129 -13.32 -8.51 3.53
N VAL A 130 -12.16 -8.71 4.16
CA VAL A 130 -10.94 -7.93 3.85
C VAL A 130 -10.48 -8.25 2.42
N LEU A 131 -10.42 -9.54 2.04
CA LEU A 131 -10.06 -9.93 0.68
C LEU A 131 -11.03 -9.35 -0.36
N TYR A 132 -12.32 -9.39 -0.07
CA TYR A 132 -13.36 -8.80 -0.93
C TYR A 132 -13.12 -7.29 -1.13
N ALA A 133 -12.87 -6.56 -0.04
CA ALA A 133 -12.61 -5.12 -0.12
C ALA A 133 -11.35 -4.81 -0.94
N LEU A 134 -10.27 -5.59 -0.74
CA LEU A 134 -9.04 -5.46 -1.52
C LEU A 134 -9.26 -5.79 -3.00
N ALA A 135 -9.86 -6.94 -3.30
CA ALA A 135 -10.10 -7.39 -4.67
C ALA A 135 -11.00 -6.42 -5.44
N ARG A 136 -12.10 -5.97 -4.83
CA ARG A 136 -13.01 -4.94 -5.36
C ARG A 136 -12.29 -3.64 -5.69
N GLY A 137 -11.39 -3.19 -4.79
CA GLY A 137 -10.66 -1.93 -4.96
C GLY A 137 -9.57 -2.03 -6.02
N ILE A 138 -8.90 -3.19 -6.16
CA ILE A 138 -7.81 -3.41 -7.12
C ILE A 138 -8.35 -3.76 -8.52
N ALA A 139 -9.53 -4.36 -8.63
CA ALA A 139 -10.12 -4.74 -9.91
C ALA A 139 -10.12 -3.60 -10.96
N PRO A 140 -10.49 -2.34 -10.62
CA PRO A 140 -10.42 -1.23 -11.58
C PRO A 140 -9.00 -0.88 -12.04
N ILE A 141 -7.97 -1.17 -11.24
CA ILE A 141 -6.56 -0.97 -11.59
C ILE A 141 -6.18 -1.99 -12.67
N HIS A 142 -6.44 -3.28 -12.41
CA HIS A 142 -6.17 -4.37 -13.35
C HIS A 142 -6.99 -4.23 -14.65
N ALA A 143 -8.25 -3.77 -14.58
CA ALA A 143 -9.09 -3.51 -15.74
C ALA A 143 -8.54 -2.42 -16.68
N ARG A 144 -7.68 -1.52 -16.16
CA ARG A 144 -6.95 -0.52 -16.96
C ARG A 144 -5.61 -1.03 -17.48
N GLY A 145 -5.31 -2.32 -17.27
CA GLY A 145 -4.03 -2.91 -17.61
C GLY A 145 -2.89 -2.49 -16.68
N GLU A 146 -3.19 -1.80 -15.56
CA GLU A 146 -2.21 -1.36 -14.57
C GLU A 146 -2.09 -2.37 -13.42
N TYR A 147 -1.06 -2.21 -12.60
CA TYR A 147 -0.75 -3.07 -11.45
C TYR A 147 -0.28 -2.22 -10.26
N HIS A 148 -0.36 -2.79 -9.06
CA HIS A 148 0.19 -2.15 -7.86
C HIS A 148 1.69 -2.45 -7.68
N GLY A 149 2.07 -3.70 -7.75
CA GLY A 149 3.45 -4.18 -7.76
C GLY A 149 4.06 -4.44 -6.39
N ASP A 150 3.39 -4.04 -5.29
CA ASP A 150 3.94 -4.19 -3.93
C ASP A 150 2.83 -4.40 -2.88
N ILE A 151 1.94 -5.36 -3.13
CA ILE A 151 0.83 -5.69 -2.23
C ILE A 151 1.35 -6.60 -1.11
N HIS A 152 1.36 -6.08 0.11
CA HIS A 152 1.65 -6.81 1.35
C HIS A 152 1.04 -6.07 2.56
N ASP A 153 1.04 -6.69 3.71
CA ASP A 153 0.38 -6.22 4.92
C ASP A 153 0.88 -4.87 5.45
N ASP A 154 2.15 -4.50 5.23
CA ASP A 154 2.68 -3.18 5.59
C ASP A 154 2.27 -2.06 4.62
N ASN A 155 1.84 -2.39 3.39
CA ASN A 155 1.37 -1.44 2.38
C ASN A 155 -0.17 -1.36 2.32
N ILE A 156 -0.87 -2.07 3.19
CA ILE A 156 -2.33 -2.01 3.32
C ILE A 156 -2.68 -1.26 4.60
N MET A 157 -3.38 -0.14 4.47
CA MET A 157 -4.05 0.51 5.59
C MET A 157 -5.45 -0.07 5.74
N ILE A 158 -5.84 -0.34 6.98
CA ILE A 158 -7.14 -0.90 7.30
C ILE A 158 -7.81 -0.14 8.44
N ARG A 159 -9.11 0.04 8.32
CA ARG A 159 -9.98 0.56 9.38
C ARG A 159 -11.25 -0.28 9.43
N ARG A 160 -11.58 -0.78 10.61
CA ARG A 160 -12.84 -1.51 10.81
C ARG A 160 -13.98 -0.52 11.09
N GLN A 161 -15.08 -0.69 10.38
CA GLN A 161 -16.32 0.06 10.60
C GLN A 161 -17.50 -0.94 10.74
N GLY A 162 -17.84 -1.28 11.97
CA GLY A 162 -18.84 -2.32 12.23
C GLY A 162 -18.39 -3.66 11.66
N ILE A 163 -19.15 -4.21 10.71
CA ILE A 163 -18.86 -5.48 10.03
C ILE A 163 -18.01 -5.30 8.77
N THR A 164 -17.80 -4.06 8.32
CA THR A 164 -17.06 -3.75 7.09
C THR A 164 -15.63 -3.32 7.39
N PHE A 165 -14.78 -3.47 6.38
CA PHE A 165 -13.41 -3.01 6.43
C PHE A 165 -13.18 -1.99 5.30
N GLU A 166 -12.75 -0.80 5.67
CA GLU A 166 -12.16 0.15 4.73
C GLU A 166 -10.70 -0.18 4.55
N VAL A 167 -10.26 -0.29 3.31
CA VAL A 167 -8.88 -0.59 2.98
C VAL A 167 -8.33 0.43 1.99
N LYS A 168 -7.07 0.81 2.19
CA LYS A 168 -6.32 1.67 1.26
C LYS A 168 -4.94 1.07 1.02
N LEU A 169 -4.47 1.17 -0.21
CA LEU A 169 -3.12 0.78 -0.59
C LEU A 169 -2.19 1.99 -0.59
N LEU A 170 -1.04 1.78 0.04
CA LEU A 170 0.09 2.71 0.05
C LEU A 170 1.13 2.27 -0.98
N ASP A 171 2.03 3.18 -1.30
CA ASP A 171 3.29 2.93 -1.99
C ASP A 171 3.24 1.96 -3.20
N PHE A 172 2.88 2.50 -4.36
CA PHE A 172 3.11 1.81 -5.63
C PHE A 172 4.59 1.54 -5.86
N PHE A 173 4.91 0.35 -6.30
CA PHE A 173 6.24 0.09 -6.82
C PHE A 173 6.22 0.13 -8.36
N ASP A 174 6.99 1.06 -8.95
CA ASP A 174 7.11 1.15 -10.39
C ASP A 174 8.18 0.20 -10.92
N LEU A 175 7.74 -0.96 -11.36
CA LEU A 175 8.58 -1.95 -12.06
C LEU A 175 8.63 -1.72 -13.58
N GLY A 176 8.29 -0.52 -14.05
CA GLY A 176 8.19 -0.17 -15.47
C GLY A 176 6.85 -0.59 -16.11
N ARG A 177 6.84 -0.80 -17.43
CA ARG A 177 5.60 -1.02 -18.18
C ARG A 177 4.75 -2.15 -17.61
N PRO A 178 3.40 -1.98 -17.56
CA PRO A 178 2.48 -3.03 -17.15
C PRO A 178 2.60 -4.26 -18.06
N THR A 179 2.46 -5.43 -17.45
CA THR A 179 2.41 -6.73 -18.14
C THR A 179 1.44 -7.66 -17.40
N HIS A 180 0.92 -8.68 -18.08
CA HIS A 180 0.10 -9.71 -17.43
C HIS A 180 0.83 -10.36 -16.24
N ALA A 181 2.13 -10.62 -16.38
CA ALA A 181 2.92 -11.21 -15.29
C ALA A 181 2.93 -10.34 -14.00
N LYS A 182 2.87 -9.00 -14.13
CA LYS A 182 2.80 -8.09 -12.97
C LYS A 182 1.41 -8.07 -12.35
N ILE A 183 0.36 -8.13 -13.17
CA ILE A 183 -1.02 -8.30 -12.70
C ILE A 183 -1.16 -9.65 -11.97
N HIS A 184 -0.62 -10.73 -12.53
CA HIS A 184 -0.58 -12.04 -11.89
C HIS A 184 0.16 -12.00 -10.55
N LYS A 185 1.26 -11.23 -10.48
CA LYS A 185 1.99 -11.07 -9.22
C LYS A 185 1.14 -10.38 -8.14
N ASP A 186 0.36 -9.37 -8.51
CA ASP A 186 -0.61 -8.75 -7.59
C ASP A 186 -1.67 -9.75 -7.11
N VAL A 187 -2.19 -10.62 -8.00
CA VAL A 187 -3.12 -11.68 -7.64
C VAL A 187 -2.51 -12.64 -6.62
N LEU A 188 -1.28 -13.11 -6.88
CA LEU A 188 -0.57 -14.00 -5.96
C LEU A 188 -0.33 -13.33 -4.59
N ASN A 189 0.05 -12.06 -4.61
CA ASN A 189 0.25 -11.29 -3.38
C ASN A 189 -1.06 -11.11 -2.60
N LEU A 190 -2.20 -10.87 -3.27
CA LEU A 190 -3.52 -10.81 -2.61
C LEU A 190 -3.86 -12.13 -1.92
N VAL A 191 -3.65 -13.26 -2.58
CA VAL A 191 -3.87 -14.58 -1.98
C VAL A 191 -2.91 -14.85 -0.83
N GLN A 192 -1.65 -14.40 -0.95
CA GLN A 192 -0.66 -14.50 0.14
C GLN A 192 -1.07 -13.67 1.36
N VAL A 193 -1.53 -12.44 1.16
CA VAL A 193 -2.09 -11.59 2.24
C VAL A 193 -3.28 -12.31 2.88
N PHE A 194 -4.23 -12.80 2.08
CA PHE A 194 -5.39 -13.53 2.59
C PHE A 194 -5.01 -14.76 3.42
N HIS A 195 -4.03 -15.54 2.96
CA HIS A 195 -3.50 -16.66 3.74
C HIS A 195 -2.92 -16.19 5.08
N GLY A 196 -2.21 -15.06 5.11
CA GLY A 196 -1.71 -14.44 6.35
C GLY A 196 -2.85 -14.05 7.31
N LEU A 197 -3.92 -13.43 6.77
CA LEU A 197 -5.08 -12.99 7.56
C LEU A 197 -5.73 -14.12 8.38
N VAL A 198 -5.80 -15.33 7.82
CA VAL A 198 -6.39 -16.51 8.49
C VAL A 198 -5.39 -17.28 9.38
N GLY A 199 -4.18 -16.73 9.61
CA GLY A 199 -3.16 -17.32 10.48
C GLY A 199 -2.11 -18.18 9.76
N GLY A 200 -2.06 -18.14 8.44
CA GLY A 200 -1.01 -18.74 7.63
C GLY A 200 -0.99 -20.27 7.70
N ARG A 201 0.21 -20.83 7.63
CA ARG A 201 0.43 -22.29 7.60
C ARG A 201 -0.06 -23.02 8.86
N THR A 202 -0.02 -22.35 10.01
CA THR A 202 -0.35 -22.96 11.30
C THR A 202 -1.83 -23.35 11.42
N THR A 203 -2.70 -22.58 10.78
CA THR A 203 -4.16 -22.74 10.85
C THR A 203 -4.79 -23.24 9.56
N TYR A 204 -4.00 -23.35 8.46
CA TYR A 204 -4.52 -23.69 7.14
C TYR A 204 -5.32 -24.99 7.10
N LYS A 205 -4.90 -26.01 7.85
CA LYS A 205 -5.58 -27.32 7.88
C LYS A 205 -7.02 -27.21 8.39
N ASP A 206 -7.25 -26.29 9.33
CA ASP A 206 -8.52 -26.14 10.03
C ASP A 206 -9.46 -25.12 9.35
N GLN A 207 -9.01 -24.47 8.26
CA GLN A 207 -9.81 -23.50 7.54
C GLN A 207 -10.98 -24.16 6.79
N PRO A 208 -12.12 -23.47 6.67
CA PRO A 208 -13.23 -23.90 5.82
C PRO A 208 -12.80 -24.16 4.37
N LYS A 209 -13.58 -24.99 3.68
CA LYS A 209 -13.32 -25.33 2.28
C LYS A 209 -13.20 -24.08 1.39
N VAL A 210 -14.11 -23.12 1.55
CA VAL A 210 -14.11 -21.86 0.76
C VAL A 210 -12.79 -21.09 0.88
N VAL A 211 -12.20 -21.04 2.07
CA VAL A 211 -10.89 -20.40 2.30
C VAL A 211 -9.78 -21.19 1.60
N LYS A 212 -9.78 -22.52 1.75
CA LYS A 212 -8.81 -23.42 1.08
C LYS A 212 -8.89 -23.32 -0.44
N ASP A 213 -10.10 -23.22 -0.97
CA ASP A 213 -10.35 -23.10 -2.41
C ASP A 213 -9.74 -21.81 -2.98
N VAL A 214 -9.84 -20.67 -2.26
CA VAL A 214 -9.20 -19.42 -2.68
C VAL A 214 -7.68 -19.53 -2.58
N ILE A 215 -7.16 -20.05 -1.47
CA ILE A 215 -5.70 -20.14 -1.23
C ILE A 215 -5.02 -21.15 -2.15
N SER A 216 -5.73 -22.21 -2.59
CA SER A 216 -5.23 -23.25 -3.50
C SER A 216 -3.88 -23.84 -3.09
N GLY A 217 -3.66 -23.97 -1.75
CA GLY A 217 -2.39 -24.44 -1.19
C GLY A 217 -1.17 -23.58 -1.50
N LEU A 218 -1.36 -22.31 -1.87
CA LEU A 218 -0.34 -21.35 -2.33
C LEU A 218 0.44 -21.87 -3.56
N LYS A 219 -0.20 -22.65 -4.42
CA LYS A 219 0.38 -23.07 -5.69
C LYS A 219 0.03 -22.04 -6.77
N ASP A 220 1.04 -21.30 -7.24
CA ASP A 220 0.87 -20.21 -8.21
C ASP A 220 0.07 -20.66 -9.44
N SER A 221 0.35 -21.84 -9.99
CA SER A 221 -0.37 -22.36 -11.14
C SER A 221 -1.87 -22.55 -10.89
N LEU A 222 -2.26 -23.09 -9.73
CA LEU A 222 -3.66 -23.31 -9.38
C LEU A 222 -4.40 -21.99 -9.06
N ILE A 223 -3.70 -21.03 -8.43
CA ILE A 223 -4.24 -19.71 -8.17
C ILE A 223 -4.50 -19.00 -9.51
N LEU A 224 -3.50 -18.98 -10.40
CA LEU A 224 -3.59 -18.29 -11.67
C LEU A 224 -4.50 -19.00 -12.70
N GLU A 225 -4.72 -20.30 -12.59
CA GLU A 225 -5.75 -20.99 -13.37
C GLU A 225 -7.15 -20.46 -13.06
N ARG A 226 -7.40 -20.07 -11.81
CA ARG A 226 -8.72 -19.55 -11.34
C ARG A 226 -8.84 -18.04 -11.43
N PHE A 227 -7.77 -17.31 -11.14
CA PHE A 227 -7.77 -15.85 -10.98
C PHE A 227 -6.66 -15.21 -11.80
N GLN A 228 -7.01 -14.59 -12.91
CA GLN A 228 -6.08 -13.86 -13.79
C GLN A 228 -5.94 -12.39 -13.36
N SER A 229 -6.89 -11.89 -12.55
CA SER A 229 -6.97 -10.52 -12.07
C SER A 229 -7.65 -10.45 -10.71
N ALA A 230 -7.53 -9.31 -10.03
CA ALA A 230 -8.32 -9.05 -8.83
C ALA A 230 -9.83 -9.05 -9.09
N GLY A 231 -10.24 -8.72 -10.31
CA GLY A 231 -11.64 -8.80 -10.73
C GLY A 231 -12.20 -10.23 -10.70
N ASP A 232 -11.36 -11.24 -10.97
CA ASP A 232 -11.78 -12.63 -10.89
C ASP A 232 -11.99 -13.08 -9.43
N ILE A 233 -11.09 -12.68 -8.55
CA ILE A 233 -11.25 -12.90 -7.10
C ILE A 233 -12.53 -12.23 -6.61
N HIS A 234 -12.74 -10.96 -6.99
CA HIS A 234 -13.94 -10.20 -6.60
C HIS A 234 -15.22 -10.92 -7.02
N ARG A 235 -15.36 -11.30 -8.31
CA ARG A 235 -16.52 -12.04 -8.82
C ARG A 235 -16.71 -13.38 -8.12
N HIS A 236 -15.63 -14.12 -7.87
CA HIS A 236 -15.70 -15.38 -7.16
C HIS A 236 -16.28 -15.21 -5.75
N LEU A 237 -15.84 -14.14 -5.03
CA LEU A 237 -16.34 -13.86 -3.68
C LEU A 237 -17.79 -13.39 -3.66
N GLU A 238 -18.29 -12.73 -4.71
CA GLU A 238 -19.71 -12.35 -4.85
C GLU A 238 -20.66 -13.53 -5.04
N THR A 239 -20.17 -14.64 -5.53
CA THR A 239 -20.95 -15.86 -5.80
C THR A 239 -20.73 -16.97 -4.78
N LEU A 240 -20.03 -16.68 -3.67
CA LEU A 240 -19.81 -17.66 -2.62
C LEU A 240 -21.11 -17.97 -1.87
N GLU A 241 -21.44 -19.26 -1.83
CA GLU A 241 -22.45 -19.82 -0.91
C GLU A 241 -21.73 -20.34 0.34
N TRP A 242 -22.24 -19.98 1.51
CA TRP A 242 -21.70 -20.33 2.81
C TRP A 242 -22.40 -21.54 3.40
#